data_567c49e50e6413f4fd9a54419a900161
#
_entry.id   567c49e50e6413f4fd9a54419a900161
#
_cell.length_a   1.000
_cell.length_b   1.000
_cell.length_c   1.000
_cell.angle_alpha   90.00
_cell.angle_beta   90.00
_cell.angle_gamma   90.00
#
_symmetry.space_group_name_H-M   'P 1'
#
loop_
_entity.id
_entity.type
_entity.pdbx_description
1 polymer ?
#
loop_
_entity_poly.entity_id
_entity_poly.type
_entity_poly.pdbx_seq_one_letter_code
_entity_poly.pdbx_strand_id
1 'polypeptide(L)'
;MKSRLVVLLMLGAAALSADPEFTADGQLKRPTNYREWIYLSSGLGMIYGPAATANPNPSFDNVFVEPSAYKAFLATGKWPDKSMFVLEIRRARTEGSINKGGNFQGDVGATEVEVKDTARFPDGWGYFDFPRDATTAKALPASAGCNSCHKPNGAVENTFVQFYPTLIEIARQKGTLKPSYLSTESR
;
A
#
# COMPACT_ATOMS: atom_id res chain seq x y z
N MET A 1 -28.74 -23.88 47.19
CA MET A 1 -27.56 -23.28 46.49
C MET A 1 -28.00 -22.78 45.12
N LYS A 2 -28.09 -21.46 44.91
CA LYS A 2 -28.52 -20.87 43.61
C LYS A 2 -27.27 -20.52 42.86
N SER A 3 -26.94 -21.29 41.80
CA SER A 3 -25.83 -21.05 40.91
C SER A 3 -26.15 -19.82 40.05
N ARG A 4 -25.35 -18.74 40.16
CA ARG A 4 -25.43 -17.56 39.29
C ARG A 4 -24.56 -17.80 38.08
N LEU A 5 -25.19 -18.00 36.94
CA LEU A 5 -24.52 -18.07 35.64
C LEU A 5 -24.06 -16.64 35.26
N VAL A 6 -22.75 -16.39 35.27
CA VAL A 6 -22.17 -15.15 34.78
C VAL A 6 -21.95 -15.32 33.28
N VAL A 7 -22.77 -14.67 32.45
CA VAL A 7 -22.59 -14.59 30.99
C VAL A 7 -21.58 -13.49 30.74
N LEU A 8 -20.37 -13.87 30.37
CA LEU A 8 -19.33 -12.95 29.92
C LEU A 8 -19.63 -12.54 28.46
N LEU A 9 -20.19 -11.35 28.25
CA LEU A 9 -20.32 -10.76 26.92
C LEU A 9 -18.91 -10.37 26.44
N MET A 10 -18.35 -11.15 25.53
CA MET A 10 -17.17 -10.76 24.75
C MET A 10 -17.62 -9.74 23.71
N LEU A 11 -17.43 -8.43 23.99
CA LEU A 11 -17.50 -7.40 22.94
C LEU A 11 -16.28 -7.60 22.02
N GLY A 12 -16.48 -8.29 20.93
CA GLY A 12 -15.54 -8.28 19.81
C GLY A 12 -15.50 -6.86 19.23
N ALA A 13 -14.40 -6.13 19.42
CA ALA A 13 -14.15 -4.91 18.69
C ALA A 13 -14.06 -5.28 17.20
N ALA A 14 -15.12 -5.05 16.44
CA ALA A 14 -15.06 -5.06 15.00
C ALA A 14 -14.07 -3.96 14.60
N ALA A 15 -12.94 -4.33 14.02
CA ALA A 15 -12.07 -3.36 13.39
C ALA A 15 -12.91 -2.67 12.30
N LEU A 16 -13.22 -1.40 12.51
CA LEU A 16 -13.90 -0.59 11.51
C LEU A 16 -12.99 -0.53 10.29
N SER A 17 -13.46 -1.03 9.16
CA SER A 17 -12.82 -0.82 7.87
C SER A 17 -12.72 0.69 7.65
N ALA A 18 -11.51 1.18 7.36
CA ALA A 18 -11.35 2.57 6.98
C ALA A 18 -11.58 2.67 5.46
N ASP A 19 -12.84 2.83 5.07
CA ASP A 19 -13.17 3.05 3.66
C ASP A 19 -12.55 4.36 3.15
N PRO A 20 -12.19 4.43 1.85
CA PRO A 20 -11.68 5.67 1.25
C PRO A 20 -12.70 6.81 1.38
N GLU A 21 -12.29 7.90 2.03
CA GLU A 21 -13.13 9.08 2.17
C GLU A 21 -12.88 10.08 1.05
N PHE A 22 -13.96 10.54 0.41
CA PHE A 22 -13.88 11.52 -0.64
C PHE A 22 -14.64 12.80 -0.24
N THR A 23 -14.15 13.95 -0.73
CA THR A 23 -14.84 15.22 -0.64
C THR A 23 -16.03 15.25 -1.60
N ALA A 24 -16.92 16.25 -1.46
CA ALA A 24 -18.08 16.39 -2.34
C ALA A 24 -17.69 16.61 -3.83
N ASP A 25 -16.51 17.18 -4.09
CA ASP A 25 -15.93 17.37 -5.43
C ASP A 25 -15.06 16.19 -5.89
N GLY A 26 -15.09 15.06 -5.15
CA GLY A 26 -14.48 13.81 -5.56
C GLY A 26 -12.98 13.68 -5.30
N GLN A 27 -12.38 14.55 -4.50
CA GLN A 27 -10.99 14.39 -4.08
C GLN A 27 -10.89 13.39 -2.94
N LEU A 28 -9.84 12.54 -2.93
CA LEU A 28 -9.55 11.66 -1.81
C LEU A 28 -9.03 12.47 -0.63
N LYS A 29 -9.57 12.24 0.56
CA LYS A 29 -8.97 12.74 1.79
C LYS A 29 -7.76 11.88 2.15
N ARG A 30 -6.65 12.51 2.55
CA ARG A 30 -5.44 11.80 2.97
C ARG A 30 -5.72 10.97 4.22
N PRO A 31 -5.48 9.65 4.21
CA PRO A 31 -5.51 8.85 5.43
C PRO A 31 -4.50 9.38 6.44
N THR A 32 -4.94 9.72 7.66
CA THR A 32 -4.06 10.29 8.69
C THR A 32 -3.51 9.24 9.65
N ASN A 33 -4.22 8.12 9.78
CA ASN A 33 -3.88 7.02 10.72
C ASN A 33 -3.18 5.83 10.03
N TYR A 34 -2.69 5.99 8.80
CA TYR A 34 -2.09 4.87 8.04
C TYR A 34 -0.89 4.22 8.74
N ARG A 35 -0.24 4.89 9.67
CA ARG A 35 0.85 4.28 10.46
C ARG A 35 0.38 3.25 11.48
N GLU A 36 -0.92 3.15 11.72
CA GLU A 36 -1.57 2.09 12.48
C GLU A 36 -1.97 0.90 11.59
N TRP A 37 -1.80 1.04 10.27
CA TRP A 37 -2.11 -0.01 9.30
C TRP A 37 -1.01 -1.06 9.22
N ILE A 38 -1.28 -2.11 8.45
CA ILE A 38 -0.30 -3.19 8.26
C ILE A 38 0.82 -2.71 7.36
N TYR A 39 2.02 -2.70 7.90
CA TYR A 39 3.25 -2.47 7.13
C TYR A 39 3.56 -3.69 6.26
N LEU A 40 3.78 -3.49 4.96
CA LEU A 40 4.02 -4.55 4.00
C LEU A 40 5.51 -4.70 3.66
N SER A 41 6.16 -3.60 3.36
CA SER A 41 7.54 -3.60 2.86
C SER A 41 8.14 -2.20 2.85
N SER A 42 9.47 -2.13 2.73
CA SER A 42 10.20 -0.91 2.41
C SER A 42 11.22 -1.18 1.32
N GLY A 43 11.16 -0.40 0.26
CA GLY A 43 12.24 -0.28 -0.71
C GLY A 43 13.25 0.77 -0.27
N LEU A 44 14.51 0.61 -0.62
CA LEU A 44 15.54 1.66 -0.47
C LEU A 44 16.19 1.93 -1.82
N GLY A 45 16.00 3.15 -2.32
CA GLY A 45 16.62 3.59 -3.57
C GLY A 45 16.15 2.80 -4.79
N MET A 46 14.92 2.29 -4.76
CA MET A 46 14.35 1.58 -5.91
C MET A 46 14.22 2.51 -7.11
N ILE A 47 14.59 2.00 -8.29
CA ILE A 47 14.64 2.77 -9.52
C ILE A 47 13.87 2.01 -10.59
N TYR A 48 13.00 2.71 -11.30
CA TYR A 48 12.11 2.13 -12.30
C TYR A 48 12.43 2.68 -13.70
N GLY A 49 12.63 1.78 -14.66
CA GLY A 49 12.82 2.12 -16.07
C GLY A 49 14.27 2.09 -16.54
N PRO A 50 14.47 2.05 -17.88
CA PRO A 50 15.77 1.75 -18.50
C PRO A 50 16.79 2.90 -18.41
N ALA A 51 16.35 4.13 -18.15
CA ALA A 51 17.21 5.32 -18.04
C ALA A 51 17.54 5.67 -16.57
N ALA A 52 17.18 4.81 -15.64
CA ALA A 52 17.33 5.09 -14.21
C ALA A 52 18.80 5.00 -13.79
N THR A 53 19.32 6.07 -13.22
CA THR A 53 20.64 6.12 -12.60
C THR A 53 20.52 6.10 -11.09
N ALA A 54 21.51 5.51 -10.41
CA ALA A 54 21.52 5.48 -8.95
C ALA A 54 21.40 6.89 -8.37
N ASN A 55 20.44 7.09 -7.47
CA ASN A 55 20.27 8.36 -6.77
C ASN A 55 21.27 8.42 -5.61
N PRO A 56 22.16 9.42 -5.53
CA PRO A 56 23.07 9.57 -4.41
C PRO A 56 22.34 9.84 -3.09
N ASN A 57 21.09 10.31 -3.14
CA ASN A 57 20.24 10.53 -1.99
C ASN A 57 18.98 9.65 -2.13
N PRO A 58 19.08 8.34 -1.83
CA PRO A 58 17.95 7.43 -2.01
C PRO A 58 16.81 7.78 -1.07
N SER A 59 15.60 7.30 -1.40
CA SER A 59 14.44 7.32 -0.50
C SER A 59 14.11 5.92 0.00
N PHE A 60 13.48 5.88 1.16
CA PHE A 60 12.74 4.71 1.62
C PHE A 60 11.29 4.85 1.15
N ASP A 61 10.79 3.78 0.58
CA ASP A 61 9.44 3.67 0.05
C ASP A 61 8.66 2.67 0.93
N ASN A 62 8.02 3.18 1.99
CA ASN A 62 7.30 2.37 2.98
C ASN A 62 5.86 2.14 2.53
N VAL A 63 5.46 0.90 2.39
CA VAL A 63 4.10 0.54 1.96
C VAL A 63 3.28 0.01 3.13
N PHE A 64 2.10 0.60 3.30
CA PHE A 64 1.09 0.20 4.27
C PHE A 64 -0.21 -0.16 3.56
N VAL A 65 -0.95 -1.12 4.12
CA VAL A 65 -2.28 -1.49 3.63
C VAL A 65 -3.29 -1.47 4.77
N GLU A 66 -4.52 -1.06 4.46
CA GLU A 66 -5.63 -1.06 5.40
C GLU A 66 -5.86 -2.47 5.98
N PRO A 67 -6.04 -2.62 7.32
CA PRO A 67 -6.07 -3.92 8.00
C PRO A 67 -7.15 -4.90 7.51
N SER A 68 -8.32 -4.42 7.10
CA SER A 68 -9.38 -5.31 6.60
C SER A 68 -9.04 -5.85 5.21
N ALA A 69 -8.46 -5.02 4.34
CA ALA A 69 -7.96 -5.42 3.04
C ALA A 69 -6.85 -6.48 3.16
N TYR A 70 -5.93 -6.30 4.11
CA TYR A 70 -4.89 -7.28 4.41
C TYR A 70 -5.48 -8.63 4.83
N LYS A 71 -6.43 -8.63 5.77
CA LYS A 71 -7.11 -9.87 6.22
C LYS A 71 -7.83 -10.58 5.08
N ALA A 72 -8.52 -9.82 4.23
CA ALA A 72 -9.20 -10.37 3.06
C ALA A 72 -8.21 -10.98 2.07
N PHE A 73 -7.06 -10.33 1.85
CA PHE A 73 -5.99 -10.86 0.99
C PHE A 73 -5.43 -12.18 1.54
N LEU A 74 -5.15 -12.29 2.83
CA LEU A 74 -4.71 -13.56 3.44
C LEU A 74 -5.70 -14.70 3.19
N ALA A 75 -7.00 -14.42 3.21
CA ALA A 75 -8.02 -15.42 2.99
C ALA A 75 -8.17 -15.81 1.50
N THR A 76 -8.02 -14.85 0.58
CA THR A 76 -8.45 -15.01 -0.82
C THR A 76 -7.32 -14.87 -1.85
N GLY A 77 -6.21 -14.24 -1.50
CA GLY A 77 -5.15 -13.83 -2.42
C GLY A 77 -5.54 -12.65 -3.33
N LYS A 78 -6.66 -11.98 -3.05
CA LYS A 78 -7.20 -10.85 -3.84
C LYS A 78 -7.52 -9.67 -2.94
N TRP A 79 -7.43 -8.48 -3.50
CA TRP A 79 -7.81 -7.26 -2.82
C TRP A 79 -9.32 -7.04 -2.93
N PRO A 80 -10.05 -6.83 -1.83
CA PRO A 80 -11.47 -6.45 -1.90
C PRO A 80 -11.63 -5.05 -2.51
N ASP A 81 -12.84 -4.73 -2.94
CA ASP A 81 -13.18 -3.35 -3.29
C ASP A 81 -13.00 -2.45 -2.07
N LYS A 82 -12.66 -1.17 -2.28
CA LYS A 82 -12.29 -0.18 -1.25
C LYS A 82 -10.94 -0.43 -0.55
N SER A 83 -10.14 -1.40 -0.99
CA SER A 83 -8.76 -1.52 -0.48
C SER A 83 -7.99 -0.22 -0.66
N MET A 84 -7.26 0.18 0.38
CA MET A 84 -6.34 1.33 0.35
C MET A 84 -4.92 0.92 0.69
N PHE A 85 -3.98 1.50 -0.06
CA PHE A 85 -2.54 1.43 0.22
C PHE A 85 -2.00 2.84 0.38
N VAL A 86 -1.03 2.97 1.26
CA VAL A 86 -0.27 4.20 1.42
C VAL A 86 1.19 3.89 1.18
N LEU A 87 1.80 4.64 0.26
CA LEU A 87 3.23 4.71 0.05
C LEU A 87 3.75 5.97 0.74
N GLU A 88 4.47 5.81 1.84
CA GLU A 88 5.16 6.90 2.52
C GLU A 88 6.61 6.97 2.04
N ILE A 89 6.96 8.03 1.35
CA ILE A 89 8.30 8.26 0.81
C ILE A 89 9.11 9.09 1.78
N ARG A 90 10.23 8.53 2.28
CA ARG A 90 11.13 9.20 3.22
C ARG A 90 12.54 9.31 2.66
N ARG A 91 13.16 10.46 2.84
CA ARG A 91 14.57 10.63 2.48
C ARG A 91 15.45 9.75 3.36
N ALA A 92 16.44 9.11 2.76
CA ALA A 92 17.48 8.45 3.54
C ALA A 92 18.41 9.48 4.18
N ARG A 93 18.87 9.17 5.39
CA ARG A 93 19.90 9.92 6.12
C ARG A 93 20.99 8.96 6.53
N THR A 94 22.22 9.46 6.51
CA THR A 94 23.42 8.69 6.89
C THR A 94 24.04 9.17 8.19
N GLU A 95 23.85 10.44 8.50
CA GLU A 95 24.46 11.08 9.69
C GLU A 95 23.49 11.06 10.87
N GLY A 96 23.91 10.54 11.99
CA GLY A 96 23.13 10.56 13.23
C GLY A 96 23.71 9.70 14.34
N SER A 97 23.90 10.28 15.51
CA SER A 97 24.25 9.63 16.78
C SER A 97 25.32 8.53 16.65
N ILE A 98 24.91 7.27 16.93
CA ILE A 98 25.79 6.09 16.93
C ILE A 98 26.00 5.49 15.52
N ASN A 99 25.32 6.00 14.48
CA ASN A 99 25.45 5.45 13.13
C ASN A 99 26.87 5.66 12.60
N LYS A 100 27.54 4.58 12.22
CA LYS A 100 28.89 4.59 11.63
C LYS A 100 28.85 4.23 10.14
N GLY A 101 27.67 3.91 9.61
CA GLY A 101 27.44 3.53 8.21
C GLY A 101 26.00 3.11 8.00
N GLY A 102 25.58 2.99 6.74
CA GLY A 102 24.21 2.65 6.36
C GLY A 102 23.26 3.85 6.43
N ASN A 103 21.99 3.59 6.15
CA ASN A 103 20.95 4.59 6.01
C ASN A 103 19.83 4.36 7.03
N PHE A 104 19.22 5.45 7.49
CA PHE A 104 17.99 5.43 8.27
C PHE A 104 17.00 6.45 7.71
N GLN A 105 15.73 6.29 8.07
CA GLN A 105 14.65 7.12 7.53
C GLN A 105 14.64 8.51 8.15
N GLY A 106 14.62 9.52 7.29
CA GLY A 106 14.46 10.92 7.66
C GLY A 106 13.01 11.40 7.54
N ASP A 107 12.85 12.66 7.15
CA ASP A 107 11.54 13.29 7.01
C ASP A 107 10.71 12.68 5.88
N VAL A 108 9.39 12.75 6.02
CA VAL A 108 8.45 12.41 4.94
C VAL A 108 8.59 13.45 3.83
N GLY A 109 8.89 13.00 2.62
CA GLY A 109 8.96 13.83 1.42
C GLY A 109 7.61 13.90 0.71
N ALA A 110 6.95 12.77 0.56
CA ALA A 110 5.64 12.64 -0.08
C ALA A 110 4.85 11.46 0.50
N THR A 111 3.56 11.46 0.25
CA THR A 111 2.66 10.34 0.53
C THR A 111 1.84 10.10 -0.72
N GLU A 112 1.86 8.88 -1.23
CA GLU A 112 1.00 8.48 -2.34
C GLU A 112 -0.03 7.47 -1.84
N VAL A 113 -1.23 7.50 -2.41
CA VAL A 113 -2.31 6.57 -2.03
C VAL A 113 -2.83 5.88 -3.27
N GLU A 114 -2.97 4.57 -3.19
CA GLU A 114 -3.62 3.74 -4.18
C GLU A 114 -4.94 3.22 -3.59
N VAL A 115 -6.02 3.35 -4.36
CA VAL A 115 -7.36 2.94 -3.95
C VAL A 115 -7.95 2.01 -4.98
N LYS A 116 -8.43 0.83 -4.55
CA LYS A 116 -9.31 -0.01 -5.36
C LYS A 116 -10.76 0.45 -5.20
N ASP A 117 -11.36 0.96 -6.25
CA ASP A 117 -12.78 1.34 -6.28
C ASP A 117 -13.34 1.10 -7.69
N THR A 118 -13.94 -0.06 -7.88
CA THR A 118 -14.45 -0.53 -9.18
C THR A 118 -15.64 0.26 -9.68
N ALA A 119 -16.36 0.95 -8.80
CA ALA A 119 -17.44 1.83 -9.18
C ALA A 119 -16.97 3.22 -9.63
N ARG A 120 -15.80 3.67 -9.12
CA ARG A 120 -15.27 5.02 -9.36
C ARG A 120 -14.27 5.07 -10.51
N PHE A 121 -13.44 4.04 -10.64
CA PHE A 121 -12.33 4.04 -11.61
C PHE A 121 -12.55 3.00 -12.71
N PRO A 122 -12.38 3.37 -14.00
CA PRO A 122 -12.60 2.45 -15.12
C PRO A 122 -11.77 1.16 -15.06
N ASP A 123 -10.51 1.27 -14.59
CA ASP A 123 -9.62 0.12 -14.39
C ASP A 123 -9.71 -0.47 -12.96
N GLY A 124 -10.66 0.00 -12.16
CA GLY A 124 -10.87 -0.39 -10.77
C GLY A 124 -9.88 0.20 -9.78
N TRP A 125 -8.86 0.97 -10.23
CA TRP A 125 -7.81 1.52 -9.39
C TRP A 125 -7.59 3.00 -9.64
N GLY A 126 -7.44 3.77 -8.55
CA GLY A 126 -7.11 5.19 -8.56
C GLY A 126 -5.84 5.48 -7.78
N TYR A 127 -5.06 6.44 -8.26
CA TYR A 127 -3.78 6.85 -7.69
C TYR A 127 -3.82 8.32 -7.32
N PHE A 128 -3.25 8.67 -6.16
CA PHE A 128 -3.32 10.00 -5.58
C PHE A 128 -1.96 10.38 -5.02
N ASP A 129 -1.48 11.56 -5.37
CA ASP A 129 -0.26 12.14 -4.83
C ASP A 129 -0.60 13.25 -3.84
N PHE A 130 -0.07 13.13 -2.63
CA PHE A 130 -0.24 14.10 -1.56
C PHE A 130 1.11 14.77 -1.28
N PRO A 131 1.34 15.98 -1.83
CA PRO A 131 2.44 16.82 -1.36
C PRO A 131 2.39 16.98 0.15
N ARG A 132 3.53 17.27 0.77
CA ARG A 132 3.74 17.21 2.24
C ARG A 132 2.55 17.65 3.10
N ASP A 133 1.92 18.79 2.77
CA ASP A 133 0.89 19.42 3.59
C ASP A 133 -0.53 19.28 3.01
N ALA A 134 -0.68 18.57 1.89
CA ALA A 134 -1.98 18.35 1.28
C ALA A 134 -2.84 17.42 2.13
N THR A 135 -4.08 17.82 2.38
CA THR A 135 -5.09 17.02 3.10
C THR A 135 -6.05 16.31 2.15
N THR A 136 -6.11 16.74 0.89
CA THR A 136 -6.91 16.14 -0.18
C THR A 136 -6.11 16.08 -1.48
N ALA A 137 -6.42 15.13 -2.35
CA ALA A 137 -5.82 15.00 -3.67
C ALA A 137 -6.86 14.57 -4.71
N LYS A 138 -6.71 15.08 -5.94
CA LYS A 138 -7.43 14.56 -7.10
C LYS A 138 -6.80 13.27 -7.57
N ALA A 139 -7.62 12.37 -8.11
CA ALA A 139 -7.10 11.18 -8.78
C ALA A 139 -6.18 11.62 -9.93
N LEU A 140 -5.04 10.98 -10.03
CA LEU A 140 -4.13 11.15 -11.17
C LEU A 140 -4.82 10.64 -12.45
N PRO A 141 -4.63 11.29 -13.60
CA PRO A 141 -5.26 10.87 -14.85
C PRO A 141 -4.77 9.48 -15.26
N ALA A 142 -5.61 8.75 -15.99
CA ALA A 142 -5.28 7.39 -16.47
C ALA A 142 -3.99 7.36 -17.34
N SER A 143 -3.62 8.49 -17.94
CA SER A 143 -2.37 8.67 -18.68
C SER A 143 -1.13 8.87 -17.79
N ALA A 144 -1.30 9.02 -16.47
CA ALA A 144 -0.17 9.15 -15.55
C ALA A 144 0.66 7.86 -15.50
N GLY A 145 1.95 8.02 -15.20
CA GLY A 145 2.91 6.91 -15.11
C GLY A 145 2.50 5.81 -14.14
N CYS A 146 1.73 6.14 -13.09
CA CYS A 146 1.24 5.16 -12.11
C CYS A 146 0.45 4.02 -12.79
N ASN A 147 -0.59 4.34 -13.56
CA ASN A 147 -1.40 3.33 -14.26
C ASN A 147 -0.57 2.51 -15.25
N SER A 148 0.26 3.18 -16.07
CA SER A 148 1.06 2.51 -17.10
C SER A 148 2.16 1.62 -16.50
N CYS A 149 2.56 1.86 -15.25
CA CYS A 149 3.51 1.03 -14.51
C CYS A 149 2.80 -0.10 -13.74
N HIS A 150 1.80 0.23 -12.91
CA HIS A 150 1.13 -0.73 -12.03
C HIS A 150 0.37 -1.81 -12.80
N LYS A 151 -0.37 -1.43 -13.84
CA LYS A 151 -1.21 -2.36 -14.61
C LYS A 151 -0.44 -3.51 -15.24
N PRO A 152 0.68 -3.32 -15.96
CA PRO A 152 1.46 -4.42 -16.52
C PRO A 152 2.36 -5.13 -15.50
N ASN A 153 2.92 -4.42 -14.52
CA ASN A 153 4.02 -4.91 -13.69
C ASN A 153 3.58 -5.40 -12.30
N GLY A 154 2.37 -5.09 -11.82
CA GLY A 154 1.87 -5.62 -10.55
C GLY A 154 1.73 -7.15 -10.62
N ALA A 155 2.17 -7.88 -9.59
CA ALA A 155 2.06 -9.34 -9.54
C ALA A 155 0.63 -9.81 -9.27
N VAL A 156 -0.16 -9.06 -8.50
CA VAL A 156 -1.58 -9.32 -8.27
C VAL A 156 -2.36 -8.07 -8.60
N GLU A 157 -3.28 -8.17 -9.55
CA GLU A 157 -4.04 -7.01 -10.04
C GLU A 157 -3.06 -5.87 -10.43
N ASN A 158 -3.24 -4.66 -9.88
CA ASN A 158 -2.34 -3.52 -10.12
C ASN A 158 -1.33 -3.30 -8.97
N THR A 159 -1.14 -4.27 -8.07
CA THR A 159 -0.28 -4.12 -6.89
C THR A 159 1.03 -4.89 -7.01
N PHE A 160 2.09 -4.33 -6.45
CA PHE A 160 3.42 -4.92 -6.47
C PHE A 160 3.62 -5.96 -5.35
N VAL A 161 2.72 -6.94 -5.27
CA VAL A 161 2.79 -8.01 -4.26
C VAL A 161 4.12 -8.76 -4.31
N GLN A 162 4.83 -8.76 -5.43
CA GLN A 162 6.19 -9.30 -5.58
C GLN A 162 7.20 -8.67 -4.61
N PHE A 163 6.95 -7.46 -4.13
CA PHE A 163 7.77 -6.77 -3.13
C PHE A 163 7.23 -6.88 -1.71
N TYR A 164 6.16 -7.67 -1.50
CA TYR A 164 5.55 -7.88 -0.18
C TYR A 164 5.84 -9.31 0.31
N PRO A 165 6.97 -9.53 1.04
CA PRO A 165 7.45 -10.88 1.37
C PRO A 165 6.44 -11.73 2.13
N THR A 166 5.55 -11.10 2.90
CA THR A 166 4.51 -11.79 3.67
C THR A 166 3.29 -12.20 2.83
N LEU A 167 3.14 -11.67 1.61
CA LEU A 167 1.94 -11.85 0.78
C LEU A 167 2.20 -12.61 -0.52
N ILE A 168 3.41 -12.58 -1.06
CA ILE A 168 3.71 -13.21 -2.35
C ILE A 168 3.42 -14.73 -2.34
N GLU A 169 3.76 -15.40 -1.24
CA GLU A 169 3.49 -16.84 -1.12
C GLU A 169 1.99 -17.14 -0.95
N ILE A 170 1.24 -16.25 -0.30
CA ILE A 170 -0.23 -16.35 -0.22
C ILE A 170 -0.83 -16.25 -1.63
N ALA A 171 -0.40 -15.26 -2.41
CA ALA A 171 -0.86 -15.10 -3.80
C ALA A 171 -0.54 -16.34 -4.65
N ARG A 172 0.65 -16.92 -4.48
CA ARG A 172 1.08 -18.14 -5.16
C ARG A 172 0.17 -19.33 -4.79
N GLN A 173 -0.04 -19.57 -3.50
CA GLN A 173 -0.90 -20.65 -2.99
C GLN A 173 -2.37 -20.51 -3.43
N LYS A 174 -2.86 -19.26 -3.54
CA LYS A 174 -4.23 -18.96 -3.97
C LYS A 174 -4.38 -18.90 -5.50
N GLY A 175 -3.29 -19.02 -6.27
CA GLY A 175 -3.33 -18.96 -7.73
C GLY A 175 -3.75 -17.60 -8.30
N THR A 176 -3.42 -16.50 -7.60
CA THR A 176 -3.85 -15.14 -7.97
C THR A 176 -2.76 -14.30 -8.62
N LEU A 177 -1.53 -14.84 -8.74
CA LEU A 177 -0.45 -14.20 -9.48
C LEU A 177 -0.81 -14.10 -10.96
N LYS A 178 -0.54 -12.93 -11.55
CA LYS A 178 -0.78 -12.71 -12.98
C LYS A 178 0.13 -13.58 -13.85
N PRO A 179 -0.35 -14.10 -14.98
CA PRO A 179 0.46 -14.87 -15.93
C PRO A 179 1.68 -14.08 -16.42
N SER A 180 1.55 -12.75 -16.62
CA SER A 180 2.65 -11.88 -17.02
C SER A 180 3.78 -11.85 -15.99
N TYR A 181 3.46 -11.87 -14.69
CA TYR A 181 4.44 -11.94 -13.62
C TYR A 181 5.13 -13.32 -13.59
N LEU A 182 4.35 -14.40 -13.62
CA LEU A 182 4.89 -15.79 -13.60
C LEU A 182 5.87 -16.04 -14.76
N SER A 183 5.63 -15.45 -15.93
CA SER A 183 6.53 -15.58 -17.07
C SER A 183 7.88 -14.86 -16.88
N THR A 184 7.98 -13.92 -15.95
CA THR A 184 9.24 -13.24 -15.62
C THR A 184 10.05 -13.96 -14.54
N GLU A 185 9.39 -14.68 -13.61
CA GLU A 185 10.06 -15.47 -12.58
C GLU A 185 10.79 -16.70 -13.14
N SER A 186 10.35 -17.19 -14.29
CA SER A 186 10.93 -18.40 -14.92
C SER A 186 12.16 -18.11 -15.79
N ARG A 187 12.66 -16.87 -15.80
CA ARG A 187 13.86 -16.45 -16.52
C ARG A 187 15.03 -16.19 -15.57
#